data_f1df4be114281036112095dc1c22dd3b
#
_entry.id   f1df4be114281036112095dc1c22dd3b
#
_cell.length_a   1.000
_cell.length_b   1.000
_cell.length_c   1.000
_cell.angle_alpha   90.00
_cell.angle_beta   90.00
_cell.angle_gamma   90.00
#
_symmetry.space_group_name_H-M   'P 1'
#
loop_
_entity.id
_entity.type
_entity.pdbx_description
1 polymer ?
#
loop_
_entity_poly.entity_id
_entity_poly.type
_entity_poly.pdbx_seq_one_letter_code
_entity_poly.pdbx_strand_id
1 'polypeptide(L)'
;MSNYNAVLSRNPVSGLALGPCSQTVAFSHYNHLSAQLPIDPATGKLVDGDAAAQASQCLTNIAAILDGIGQSLDNVIRVTIFLTDGSDADAIDAVYRGFFTDYLPTRTVVGVAALPLGASVQIEALVSYGLGTIPNAPQANDLVKVAHNTATAPLSDSSTQTVAFSHYNNITAQLPINPATGELVAGGVQDQARQCLRNVKSILEAIDVPFDDIVKVNIFLTDLADAGAVDEVYSTFFPDSGIARTLGYVPARTVVPASWLPRGASVQVEAVVSHGDGTPPQAVEDRHGLVIRPNNTDAAPRSALSTQTVAFSHYNNLSAQLPMDVAGSLVEGGAEAQAAQCLTYLEAVVESIGHSLADMVKVNIYLTDLADLDAVNRAYAEFFPGGVPARRVVGVSELPGGASVMIDGVLSNAEGTPPVR
;
A
#
# COMPACT_ATOMS: atom_id res chain seq x y z
N MET A 1 -24.90 4.33 21.21
CA MET A 1 -24.85 3.47 20.03
C MET A 1 -23.57 2.67 20.16
N SER A 2 -23.63 1.33 20.13
CA SER A 2 -22.43 0.50 20.18
C SER A 2 -21.62 0.76 18.91
N ASN A 3 -20.36 1.19 19.04
CA ASN A 3 -19.45 1.34 17.89
C ASN A 3 -19.12 -0.05 17.35
N TYR A 4 -19.97 -0.57 16.49
CA TYR A 4 -19.67 -1.73 15.68
C TYR A 4 -18.57 -1.33 14.69
N ASN A 5 -17.47 -2.08 14.62
CA ASN A 5 -16.33 -1.84 13.73
C ASN A 5 -15.52 -0.55 14.00
N ALA A 6 -15.13 -0.31 15.22
CA ALA A 6 -14.23 0.80 15.52
C ALA A 6 -12.79 0.49 15.03
N VAL A 7 -12.16 1.47 14.44
CA VAL A 7 -10.72 1.44 14.17
C VAL A 7 -9.97 1.36 15.50
N LEU A 8 -9.06 0.39 15.62
CA LEU A 8 -8.30 0.12 16.85
C LEU A 8 -6.82 0.45 16.67
N SER A 9 -6.41 1.59 17.19
CA SER A 9 -5.01 2.03 17.19
C SER A 9 -4.29 1.57 18.45
N ARG A 10 -3.03 1.07 18.29
CA ARG A 10 -2.22 0.55 19.40
C ARG A 10 -0.75 0.91 19.23
N ASN A 11 -0.07 1.08 20.39
CA ASN A 11 1.38 1.35 20.50
C ASN A 11 2.00 0.38 21.51
N PRO A 12 2.14 -0.92 21.17
CA PRO A 12 2.56 -1.95 22.12
C PRO A 12 4.03 -1.86 22.55
N VAL A 13 4.89 -1.24 21.75
CA VAL A 13 6.33 -1.15 22.02
C VAL A 13 6.72 0.27 22.38
N SER A 14 7.20 0.49 23.61
CA SER A 14 7.74 1.79 24.02
C SER A 14 9.06 2.10 23.29
N GLY A 15 9.33 3.39 23.04
CA GLY A 15 10.56 3.83 22.38
C GLY A 15 10.54 3.81 20.85
N LEU A 16 9.48 3.30 20.22
CA LEU A 16 9.31 3.29 18.76
C LEU A 16 8.36 4.40 18.25
N ALA A 17 8.31 5.54 18.91
CA ALA A 17 7.48 6.65 18.46
C ALA A 17 8.10 7.34 17.22
N LEU A 18 7.40 7.30 16.09
CA LEU A 18 7.83 7.84 14.79
C LEU A 18 7.05 9.11 14.41
N GLY A 19 6.70 9.94 15.38
CA GLY A 19 5.85 11.12 15.18
C GLY A 19 4.37 10.83 15.38
N PRO A 20 3.46 11.64 14.82
CA PRO A 20 2.02 11.50 15.05
C PRO A 20 1.44 10.31 14.28
N CYS A 21 1.68 9.08 14.75
CA CYS A 21 1.14 7.85 14.18
C CYS A 21 1.06 6.74 15.23
N SER A 22 0.17 5.79 15.01
CA SER A 22 0.10 4.56 15.80
C SER A 22 1.00 3.49 15.19
N GLN A 23 1.62 2.66 16.03
CA GLN A 23 2.48 1.57 15.55
C GLN A 23 1.68 0.55 14.73
N THR A 24 0.46 0.25 15.16
CA THR A 24 -0.45 -0.64 14.43
C THR A 24 -1.90 -0.15 14.55
N VAL A 25 -2.65 -0.30 13.46
CA VAL A 25 -4.06 0.04 13.38
C VAL A 25 -4.83 -1.14 12.81
N ALA A 26 -5.71 -1.71 13.61
CA ALA A 26 -6.57 -2.81 13.24
C ALA A 26 -7.96 -2.32 12.82
N PHE A 27 -8.49 -2.94 11.80
CA PHE A 27 -9.89 -2.85 11.42
C PHE A 27 -10.31 -4.14 10.71
N SER A 28 -11.49 -4.67 11.05
CA SER A 28 -11.97 -5.92 10.48
C SER A 28 -10.90 -7.03 10.57
N HIS A 29 -10.40 -7.54 9.46
CA HIS A 29 -9.50 -8.71 9.41
C HIS A 29 -8.01 -8.35 9.31
N TYR A 30 -7.65 -7.08 9.23
CA TYR A 30 -6.27 -6.65 8.99
C TYR A 30 -5.75 -5.72 10.08
N ASN A 31 -4.42 -5.79 10.29
CA ASN A 31 -3.63 -4.77 10.97
C ASN A 31 -2.72 -4.09 9.96
N HIS A 32 -2.79 -2.77 9.90
CA HIS A 32 -1.84 -1.94 9.17
C HIS A 32 -0.75 -1.49 10.14
N LEU A 33 0.50 -1.81 9.86
CA LEU A 33 1.63 -1.34 10.64
C LEU A 33 2.15 -0.01 10.06
N SER A 34 2.55 0.90 10.92
CA SER A 34 3.39 2.02 10.51
C SER A 34 4.74 1.49 10.04
N ALA A 35 5.29 2.14 9.01
CA ALA A 35 6.59 1.78 8.50
C ALA A 35 7.65 1.93 9.60
N GLN A 36 8.39 0.88 9.87
CA GLN A 36 9.40 0.83 10.92
C GLN A 36 10.75 1.30 10.37
N LEU A 37 11.34 2.25 11.07
CA LEU A 37 12.73 2.62 10.93
C LEU A 37 13.61 1.73 11.83
N PRO A 38 14.92 1.63 11.54
CA PRO A 38 15.83 0.80 12.32
C PRO A 38 16.20 1.45 13.66
N ILE A 39 15.19 1.76 14.48
CA ILE A 39 15.34 2.37 15.79
C ILE A 39 15.47 1.28 16.84
N ASP A 40 16.49 1.35 17.67
CA ASP A 40 16.58 0.56 18.90
C ASP A 40 15.58 1.13 19.92
N PRO A 41 14.55 0.38 20.32
CA PRO A 41 13.53 0.87 21.25
C PRO A 41 14.09 1.20 22.64
N ALA A 42 15.25 0.64 23.04
CA ALA A 42 15.87 0.91 24.32
C ALA A 42 16.55 2.30 24.35
N THR A 43 17.05 2.76 23.22
CA THR A 43 17.77 4.05 23.11
C THR A 43 16.97 5.14 22.42
N GLY A 44 15.96 4.76 21.64
CA GLY A 44 15.18 5.65 20.76
C GLY A 44 15.99 6.20 19.57
N LYS A 45 17.13 5.60 19.23
CA LYS A 45 18.04 6.04 18.16
C LYS A 45 18.14 4.97 17.07
N LEU A 46 18.55 5.40 15.88
CA LEU A 46 18.94 4.47 14.83
C LEU A 46 20.07 3.57 15.31
N VAL A 47 19.99 2.28 14.94
CA VAL A 47 21.10 1.35 15.20
C VAL A 47 22.30 1.70 14.34
N ASP A 48 23.49 1.46 14.88
CA ASP A 48 24.73 1.53 14.12
C ASP A 48 24.83 0.30 13.18
N GLY A 49 25.48 0.47 12.05
CA GLY A 49 25.75 -0.61 11.11
C GLY A 49 25.30 -0.32 9.69
N ASP A 50 25.42 -1.33 8.84
CA ASP A 50 25.04 -1.28 7.43
C ASP A 50 23.53 -1.47 7.22
N ALA A 51 23.11 -1.46 5.95
CA ALA A 51 21.72 -1.64 5.60
C ALA A 51 21.14 -3.01 6.03
N ALA A 52 21.97 -4.05 6.09
CA ALA A 52 21.57 -5.37 6.59
C ALA A 52 21.25 -5.33 8.09
N ALA A 53 22.09 -4.68 8.90
CA ALA A 53 21.84 -4.48 10.32
C ALA A 53 20.57 -3.63 10.54
N GLN A 54 20.40 -2.59 9.76
CA GLN A 54 19.20 -1.75 9.79
C GLN A 54 17.93 -2.52 9.38
N ALA A 55 17.98 -3.35 8.32
CA ALA A 55 16.85 -4.20 7.93
C ALA A 55 16.48 -5.21 9.03
N SER A 56 17.50 -5.82 9.68
CA SER A 56 17.29 -6.71 10.81
C SER A 56 16.57 -6.01 11.97
N GLN A 57 16.97 -4.77 12.30
CA GLN A 57 16.29 -3.99 13.34
C GLN A 57 14.84 -3.65 12.97
N CYS A 58 14.57 -3.24 11.73
CA CYS A 58 13.20 -2.98 11.26
C CYS A 58 12.31 -4.22 11.43
N LEU A 59 12.79 -5.40 11.01
CA LEU A 59 12.04 -6.67 11.13
C LEU A 59 11.89 -7.10 12.59
N THR A 60 12.90 -6.87 13.43
CA THR A 60 12.82 -7.10 14.89
C THR A 60 11.76 -6.21 15.52
N ASN A 61 11.68 -4.93 15.12
CA ASN A 61 10.66 -4.00 15.61
C ASN A 61 9.26 -4.44 15.18
N ILE A 62 9.09 -4.88 13.91
CA ILE A 62 7.83 -5.46 13.43
C ILE A 62 7.44 -6.68 14.26
N ALA A 63 8.36 -7.62 14.48
CA ALA A 63 8.10 -8.80 15.30
C ALA A 63 7.69 -8.45 16.74
N ALA A 64 8.35 -7.47 17.37
CA ALA A 64 8.01 -7.00 18.71
C ALA A 64 6.62 -6.33 18.76
N ILE A 65 6.24 -5.54 17.74
CA ILE A 65 4.91 -4.95 17.64
C ILE A 65 3.86 -6.06 17.50
N LEU A 66 4.12 -7.07 16.68
CA LEU A 66 3.22 -8.20 16.47
C LEU A 66 3.04 -9.02 17.75
N ASP A 67 4.13 -9.35 18.44
CA ASP A 67 4.08 -10.05 19.74
C ASP A 67 3.24 -9.27 20.77
N GLY A 68 3.44 -7.94 20.82
CA GLY A 68 2.68 -7.05 21.71
C GLY A 68 1.17 -6.98 21.43
N ILE A 69 0.73 -7.50 20.30
CA ILE A 69 -0.70 -7.61 19.93
C ILE A 69 -1.16 -9.07 19.79
N GLY A 70 -0.33 -10.03 20.21
CA GLY A 70 -0.64 -11.46 20.15
C GLY A 70 -0.60 -12.05 18.74
N GLN A 71 0.23 -11.49 17.86
CA GLN A 71 0.46 -11.93 16.48
C GLN A 71 1.92 -12.33 16.26
N SER A 72 2.24 -12.90 15.12
CA SER A 72 3.61 -13.27 14.73
C SER A 72 3.91 -12.89 13.28
N LEU A 73 5.15 -13.07 12.86
CA LEU A 73 5.55 -12.87 11.45
C LEU A 73 4.80 -13.81 10.49
N ASP A 74 4.32 -14.97 10.97
CA ASP A 74 3.48 -15.87 10.16
C ASP A 74 2.14 -15.24 9.77
N ASN A 75 1.71 -14.19 10.46
CA ASN A 75 0.49 -13.47 10.15
C ASN A 75 0.69 -12.36 9.09
N VAL A 76 1.92 -12.10 8.68
CA VAL A 76 2.21 -11.07 7.67
C VAL A 76 1.67 -11.50 6.31
N ILE A 77 0.95 -10.60 5.66
CA ILE A 77 0.35 -10.79 4.32
C ILE A 77 1.23 -10.14 3.25
N ARG A 78 1.71 -8.93 3.53
CA ARG A 78 2.52 -8.13 2.61
C ARG A 78 3.61 -7.38 3.36
N VAL A 79 4.77 -7.29 2.74
CA VAL A 79 5.91 -6.49 3.20
C VAL A 79 6.30 -5.51 2.10
N THR A 80 6.54 -4.24 2.48
CA THR A 80 7.17 -3.26 1.58
C THR A 80 8.47 -2.79 2.20
N ILE A 81 9.55 -2.86 1.43
CA ILE A 81 10.90 -2.47 1.82
C ILE A 81 11.32 -1.25 1.00
N PHE A 82 11.63 -0.17 1.69
CA PHE A 82 12.20 1.04 1.12
C PHE A 82 13.68 1.11 1.48
N LEU A 83 14.53 1.38 0.49
CA LEU A 83 15.97 1.52 0.69
C LEU A 83 16.51 2.71 -0.09
N THR A 84 17.56 3.33 0.44
CA THR A 84 18.17 4.51 -0.18
C THR A 84 19.25 4.14 -1.20
N ASP A 85 19.81 2.93 -1.11
CA ASP A 85 20.82 2.42 -2.04
C ASP A 85 20.44 1.01 -2.53
N GLY A 86 20.19 0.87 -3.83
CA GLY A 86 19.84 -0.41 -4.44
C GLY A 86 20.95 -1.47 -4.38
N SER A 87 22.20 -1.08 -4.17
CA SER A 87 23.33 -2.01 -4.00
C SER A 87 23.22 -2.85 -2.72
N ASP A 88 22.43 -2.42 -1.75
CA ASP A 88 22.19 -3.14 -0.48
C ASP A 88 21.12 -4.24 -0.60
N ALA A 89 20.41 -4.33 -1.72
CA ALA A 89 19.23 -5.19 -1.88
C ALA A 89 19.52 -6.67 -1.58
N ASP A 90 20.64 -7.22 -2.07
CA ASP A 90 21.00 -8.63 -1.83
C ASP A 90 21.29 -8.92 -0.36
N ALA A 91 21.94 -7.98 0.35
CA ALA A 91 22.23 -8.12 1.77
C ALA A 91 20.93 -8.04 2.60
N ILE A 92 20.00 -7.14 2.23
CA ILE A 92 18.67 -7.03 2.83
C ILE A 92 17.85 -8.29 2.56
N ASP A 93 17.92 -8.86 1.35
CA ASP A 93 17.25 -10.11 0.98
C ASP A 93 17.72 -11.29 1.83
N ALA A 94 19.02 -11.37 2.11
CA ALA A 94 19.56 -12.42 2.99
C ALA A 94 19.02 -12.32 4.42
N VAL A 95 18.93 -11.11 4.96
CA VAL A 95 18.32 -10.84 6.27
C VAL A 95 16.84 -11.20 6.24
N TYR A 96 16.09 -10.71 5.25
CA TYR A 96 14.66 -10.94 5.12
C TYR A 96 14.30 -12.44 5.13
N ARG A 97 15.02 -13.26 4.36
CA ARG A 97 14.83 -14.72 4.35
C ARG A 97 15.12 -15.40 5.68
N GLY A 98 15.93 -14.78 6.53
CA GLY A 98 16.16 -15.26 7.90
C GLY A 98 14.96 -15.09 8.84
N PHE A 99 14.11 -14.11 8.56
CA PHE A 99 12.87 -13.86 9.33
C PHE A 99 11.65 -14.63 8.79
N PHE A 100 11.60 -14.88 7.48
CA PHE A 100 10.50 -15.59 6.82
C PHE A 100 10.99 -16.93 6.25
N THR A 101 11.03 -17.96 7.09
CA THR A 101 11.59 -19.29 6.74
C THR A 101 10.58 -20.27 6.17
N ASP A 102 9.36 -20.26 6.70
CA ASP A 102 8.33 -21.28 6.38
C ASP A 102 7.24 -20.74 5.45
N TYR A 103 7.10 -19.42 5.40
CA TYR A 103 6.09 -18.73 4.62
C TYR A 103 6.66 -17.39 4.10
N LEU A 104 6.44 -17.11 2.83
CA LEU A 104 6.83 -15.85 2.20
C LEU A 104 5.59 -14.99 1.91
N PRO A 105 5.45 -13.81 2.54
CA PRO A 105 4.39 -12.87 2.17
C PRO A 105 4.61 -12.30 0.77
N THR A 106 3.63 -11.58 0.23
CA THR A 106 3.85 -10.73 -0.94
C THR A 106 4.82 -9.61 -0.58
N ARG A 107 5.58 -9.13 -1.58
CA ARG A 107 6.68 -8.21 -1.32
C ARG A 107 6.84 -7.15 -2.39
N THR A 108 7.16 -5.94 -1.95
CA THR A 108 7.56 -4.82 -2.79
C THR A 108 8.90 -4.29 -2.30
N VAL A 109 9.86 -4.08 -3.19
CA VAL A 109 11.16 -3.45 -2.89
C VAL A 109 11.32 -2.23 -3.77
N VAL A 110 11.58 -1.07 -3.17
CA VAL A 110 11.63 0.21 -3.87
C VAL A 110 12.79 1.06 -3.34
N GLY A 111 13.60 1.57 -4.24
CA GLY A 111 14.56 2.62 -3.94
C GLY A 111 13.86 3.96 -3.76
N VAL A 112 14.25 4.71 -2.73
CA VAL A 112 13.75 6.05 -2.42
C VAL A 112 14.90 7.03 -2.27
N ALA A 113 14.63 8.32 -2.45
CA ALA A 113 15.68 9.35 -2.38
C ALA A 113 16.22 9.52 -0.96
N ALA A 114 15.36 9.39 0.04
CA ALA A 114 15.73 9.53 1.45
C ALA A 114 14.72 8.84 2.37
N LEU A 115 15.15 8.51 3.58
CA LEU A 115 14.31 8.00 4.66
C LEU A 115 14.46 8.86 5.91
N PRO A 116 13.40 8.99 6.74
CA PRO A 116 13.47 9.79 7.96
C PRO A 116 14.65 9.39 8.85
N LEU A 117 15.19 10.36 9.55
CA LEU A 117 16.36 10.24 10.43
C LEU A 117 17.66 9.84 9.72
N GLY A 118 17.70 9.82 8.38
CA GLY A 118 18.86 9.36 7.61
C GLY A 118 19.02 7.84 7.60
N ALA A 119 17.95 7.08 7.83
CA ALA A 119 17.98 5.63 7.72
C ALA A 119 18.28 5.16 6.29
N SER A 120 18.93 4.01 6.15
CA SER A 120 19.16 3.35 4.85
C SER A 120 18.01 2.44 4.46
N VAL A 121 17.23 1.97 5.44
CA VAL A 121 16.12 1.02 5.23
C VAL A 121 14.92 1.41 6.06
N GLN A 122 13.72 1.26 5.49
CA GLN A 122 12.44 1.32 6.20
C GLN A 122 11.58 0.15 5.74
N ILE A 123 10.89 -0.52 6.66
CA ILE A 123 10.06 -1.68 6.34
C ILE A 123 8.66 -1.49 6.93
N GLU A 124 7.63 -1.77 6.13
CA GLU A 124 6.24 -1.84 6.61
C GLU A 124 5.63 -3.20 6.35
N ALA A 125 4.60 -3.55 7.12
CA ALA A 125 3.86 -4.78 6.96
C ALA A 125 2.34 -4.55 7.02
N LEU A 126 1.63 -5.35 6.22
CA LEU A 126 0.20 -5.59 6.36
C LEU A 126 0.02 -6.99 6.94
N VAL A 127 -0.81 -7.13 7.95
CA VAL A 127 -0.89 -8.34 8.76
C VAL A 127 -2.34 -8.77 8.90
N SER A 128 -2.60 -10.07 8.86
CA SER A 128 -3.89 -10.62 9.24
C SER A 128 -4.17 -10.37 10.72
N TYR A 129 -5.42 -10.19 11.07
CA TYR A 129 -5.81 -10.04 12.48
C TYR A 129 -6.44 -11.31 13.05
N GLY A 130 -7.01 -12.15 12.19
CA GLY A 130 -7.64 -13.43 12.56
C GLY A 130 -8.99 -13.30 13.26
N LEU A 131 -9.07 -12.44 14.26
CA LEU A 131 -10.25 -12.29 15.14
C LEU A 131 -11.20 -11.17 14.76
N GLY A 132 -10.84 -10.34 13.78
CA GLY A 132 -11.53 -9.08 13.51
C GLY A 132 -11.32 -8.05 14.63
N THR A 133 -11.88 -6.87 14.49
CA THR A 133 -11.92 -5.85 15.54
C THR A 133 -13.21 -5.97 16.34
N ILE A 134 -13.11 -5.74 17.64
CA ILE A 134 -14.28 -5.73 18.51
C ILE A 134 -15.18 -4.55 18.10
N PRO A 135 -16.50 -4.75 17.95
CA PRO A 135 -17.30 -5.88 18.44
C PRO A 135 -17.66 -6.94 17.39
N ASN A 136 -17.01 -6.98 16.23
CA ASN A 136 -17.17 -8.05 15.25
C ASN A 136 -16.53 -9.37 15.74
N ALA A 137 -16.62 -9.61 17.02
CA ALA A 137 -16.17 -10.83 17.65
C ALA A 137 -17.14 -11.98 17.38
N PRO A 138 -16.68 -13.17 17.41
CA PRO A 138 -15.40 -13.63 16.95
C PRO A 138 -15.56 -14.16 15.55
N GLN A 139 -14.97 -13.52 14.61
CA GLN A 139 -14.74 -14.23 13.37
C GLN A 139 -13.68 -15.25 13.68
N ALA A 140 -13.91 -16.49 13.26
CA ALA A 140 -13.12 -17.62 13.65
C ALA A 140 -11.61 -17.35 13.59
N ASN A 141 -10.89 -17.76 14.64
CA ASN A 141 -9.43 -17.72 14.76
C ASN A 141 -8.68 -18.45 13.63
N ASP A 142 -9.38 -18.97 12.66
CA ASP A 142 -8.95 -19.92 11.66
C ASP A 142 -9.11 -19.40 10.21
N LEU A 143 -9.26 -18.07 10.02
CA LEU A 143 -9.15 -17.49 8.69
C LEU A 143 -7.81 -17.85 8.07
N VAL A 144 -7.86 -18.57 6.96
CA VAL A 144 -6.68 -19.11 6.31
C VAL A 144 -6.13 -18.11 5.30
N LYS A 145 -4.81 -17.89 5.33
CA LYS A 145 -4.09 -17.26 4.23
C LYS A 145 -3.93 -18.27 3.11
N VAL A 146 -4.20 -17.84 1.87
CA VAL A 146 -3.96 -18.66 0.68
C VAL A 146 -2.86 -18.01 -0.14
N ALA A 147 -1.67 -18.61 -0.10
CA ALA A 147 -0.52 -18.20 -0.90
C ALA A 147 -0.50 -18.98 -2.21
N HIS A 148 -0.28 -18.28 -3.34
CA HIS A 148 -0.24 -18.92 -4.64
C HIS A 148 0.88 -18.37 -5.52
N ASN A 149 1.51 -19.27 -6.28
CA ASN A 149 2.48 -18.97 -7.33
C ASN A 149 2.08 -19.66 -8.62
N THR A 150 2.33 -19.00 -9.75
CA THR A 150 2.13 -19.57 -11.09
C THR A 150 3.39 -19.44 -11.92
N ALA A 151 3.64 -20.42 -12.78
CA ALA A 151 4.77 -20.36 -13.73
C ALA A 151 4.52 -19.38 -14.90
N THR A 152 3.30 -18.85 -15.05
CA THR A 152 2.96 -17.88 -16.09
C THR A 152 3.32 -16.43 -15.74
N ALA A 153 3.82 -16.21 -14.53
CA ALA A 153 4.37 -14.94 -14.07
C ALA A 153 5.75 -15.16 -13.39
N PRO A 154 6.59 -14.13 -13.25
CA PRO A 154 7.92 -14.27 -12.67
C PRO A 154 7.88 -14.83 -11.24
N LEU A 155 8.66 -15.87 -10.98
CA LEU A 155 8.86 -16.45 -9.65
C LEU A 155 9.98 -15.73 -8.89
N SER A 156 9.93 -15.75 -7.57
CA SER A 156 10.91 -15.18 -6.65
C SER A 156 11.17 -16.11 -5.48
N ASP A 157 12.43 -16.20 -5.05
CA ASP A 157 12.83 -16.96 -3.86
C ASP A 157 12.59 -16.18 -2.55
N SER A 158 12.13 -14.93 -2.63
CA SER A 158 11.93 -14.04 -1.48
C SER A 158 10.50 -13.48 -1.37
N SER A 159 9.56 -13.96 -2.18
CA SER A 159 8.16 -13.56 -2.10
C SER A 159 7.22 -14.55 -2.77
N THR A 160 5.99 -14.63 -2.27
CA THR A 160 4.88 -15.27 -2.96
C THR A 160 4.24 -14.28 -3.92
N GLN A 161 3.82 -14.70 -5.11
CA GLN A 161 3.23 -13.82 -6.12
C GLN A 161 1.91 -13.20 -5.66
N THR A 162 1.06 -13.98 -5.01
CA THR A 162 -0.20 -13.48 -4.43
C THR A 162 -0.54 -14.17 -3.12
N VAL A 163 -1.05 -13.40 -2.18
CA VAL A 163 -1.58 -13.89 -0.90
C VAL A 163 -2.99 -13.37 -0.72
N ALA A 164 -3.94 -14.29 -0.71
CA ALA A 164 -5.32 -14.04 -0.34
C ALA A 164 -5.51 -14.19 1.17
N PHE A 165 -6.25 -13.24 1.75
CA PHE A 165 -6.72 -13.34 3.12
C PHE A 165 -8.03 -12.56 3.24
N SER A 166 -9.05 -13.17 3.90
CA SER A 166 -10.38 -12.57 3.95
C SER A 166 -10.86 -12.23 2.51
N HIS A 167 -11.26 -11.02 2.24
CA HIS A 167 -11.86 -10.60 0.98
C HIS A 167 -10.84 -9.99 -0.03
N TYR A 168 -9.55 -10.05 0.23
CA TYR A 168 -8.54 -9.42 -0.63
C TYR A 168 -7.42 -10.37 -1.04
N ASN A 169 -6.92 -10.18 -2.25
CA ASN A 169 -5.63 -10.65 -2.71
C ASN A 169 -4.63 -9.48 -2.74
N ASN A 170 -3.48 -9.67 -2.15
CA ASN A 170 -2.34 -8.79 -2.31
C ASN A 170 -1.39 -9.40 -3.35
N ILE A 171 -0.93 -8.60 -4.29
CA ILE A 171 -0.04 -9.05 -5.37
C ILE A 171 1.34 -8.48 -5.12
N THR A 172 2.37 -9.33 -5.12
CA THR A 172 3.78 -8.90 -5.14
C THR A 172 4.01 -7.95 -6.29
N ALA A 173 4.71 -6.85 -6.04
CA ALA A 173 5.00 -5.88 -7.08
C ALA A 173 5.72 -6.56 -8.27
N GLN A 174 5.12 -6.46 -9.43
CA GLN A 174 5.59 -7.12 -10.63
C GLN A 174 6.62 -6.27 -11.35
N LEU A 175 7.79 -6.85 -11.58
CA LEU A 175 8.82 -6.31 -12.45
C LEU A 175 8.53 -6.66 -13.90
N PRO A 176 9.10 -5.93 -14.88
CA PRO A 176 8.91 -6.19 -16.30
C PRO A 176 9.73 -7.41 -16.80
N ILE A 177 9.63 -8.51 -16.09
CA ILE A 177 10.34 -9.75 -16.39
C ILE A 177 9.45 -10.64 -17.26
N ASN A 178 10.00 -11.16 -18.34
CA ASN A 178 9.37 -12.20 -19.13
C ASN A 178 9.47 -13.54 -18.37
N PRO A 179 8.37 -14.17 -17.96
CA PRO A 179 8.42 -15.41 -17.17
C PRO A 179 9.04 -16.58 -17.90
N ALA A 180 9.02 -16.59 -19.25
CA ALA A 180 9.62 -17.68 -20.04
C ALA A 180 11.16 -17.62 -20.09
N THR A 181 11.75 -16.43 -19.94
CA THR A 181 13.21 -16.25 -20.02
C THR A 181 13.85 -15.90 -18.67
N GLY A 182 13.06 -15.39 -17.73
CA GLY A 182 13.54 -14.84 -16.44
C GLY A 182 14.27 -13.50 -16.57
N GLU A 183 14.25 -12.86 -17.75
CA GLU A 183 14.96 -11.62 -18.04
C GLU A 183 14.00 -10.45 -18.18
N LEU A 184 14.51 -9.22 -17.95
CA LEU A 184 13.78 -8.00 -18.28
C LEU A 184 13.42 -7.99 -19.77
N VAL A 185 12.21 -7.55 -20.10
CA VAL A 185 11.81 -7.38 -21.49
C VAL A 185 12.66 -6.30 -22.16
N ALA A 186 12.99 -6.54 -23.42
CA ALA A 186 13.62 -5.53 -24.24
C ALA A 186 12.61 -4.40 -24.58
N GLY A 187 13.13 -3.19 -24.77
CA GLY A 187 12.30 -2.04 -25.12
C GLY A 187 12.30 -0.93 -24.05
N GLY A 188 11.46 0.08 -24.25
CA GLY A 188 11.34 1.22 -23.36
C GLY A 188 10.36 0.98 -22.21
N VAL A 189 10.08 2.04 -21.46
CA VAL A 189 9.17 2.01 -20.30
C VAL A 189 7.77 1.51 -20.65
N GLN A 190 7.26 1.77 -21.85
CA GLN A 190 5.96 1.27 -22.31
C GLN A 190 5.94 -0.27 -22.41
N ASP A 191 7.00 -0.88 -22.95
CA ASP A 191 7.10 -2.35 -23.02
C ASP A 191 7.23 -2.96 -21.63
N GLN A 192 8.00 -2.30 -20.78
CA GLN A 192 8.14 -2.68 -19.38
C GLN A 192 6.81 -2.57 -18.62
N ALA A 193 6.09 -1.46 -18.73
CA ALA A 193 4.78 -1.29 -18.08
C ALA A 193 3.76 -2.33 -18.55
N ARG A 194 3.74 -2.59 -19.85
CA ARG A 194 2.87 -3.63 -20.45
C ARG A 194 3.20 -5.01 -19.89
N GLN A 195 4.48 -5.33 -19.72
CA GLN A 195 4.88 -6.62 -19.15
C GLN A 195 4.49 -6.73 -17.67
N CYS A 196 4.69 -5.70 -16.86
CA CYS A 196 4.25 -5.69 -15.46
C CYS A 196 2.74 -5.98 -15.35
N LEU A 197 1.92 -5.28 -16.13
CA LEU A 197 0.46 -5.45 -16.12
C LEU A 197 0.04 -6.83 -16.64
N ARG A 198 0.74 -7.38 -17.65
CA ARG A 198 0.54 -8.76 -18.11
C ARG A 198 0.87 -9.78 -17.02
N ASN A 199 1.95 -9.58 -16.28
CA ASN A 199 2.31 -10.44 -15.17
C ASN A 199 1.24 -10.42 -14.07
N VAL A 200 0.74 -9.23 -13.69
CA VAL A 200 -0.41 -9.12 -12.77
C VAL A 200 -1.62 -9.88 -13.31
N LYS A 201 -1.96 -9.68 -14.60
CA LYS A 201 -3.09 -10.37 -15.22
C LYS A 201 -2.93 -11.89 -15.20
N SER A 202 -1.74 -12.40 -15.52
CA SER A 202 -1.44 -13.84 -15.49
C SER A 202 -1.54 -14.45 -14.08
N ILE A 203 -1.18 -13.69 -13.04
CA ILE A 203 -1.35 -14.12 -11.64
C ILE A 203 -2.84 -14.23 -11.32
N LEU A 204 -3.64 -13.22 -11.69
CA LEU A 204 -5.08 -13.21 -11.44
C LEU A 204 -5.81 -14.32 -12.20
N GLU A 205 -5.46 -14.54 -13.48
CA GLU A 205 -5.99 -15.65 -14.27
C GLU A 205 -5.69 -17.01 -13.61
N ALA A 206 -4.51 -17.19 -13.02
CA ALA A 206 -4.13 -18.44 -12.35
C ALA A 206 -4.91 -18.74 -11.08
N ILE A 207 -5.48 -17.72 -10.44
CA ILE A 207 -6.33 -17.85 -9.25
C ILE A 207 -7.81 -17.61 -9.56
N ASP A 208 -8.15 -17.50 -10.85
CA ASP A 208 -9.51 -17.31 -11.35
C ASP A 208 -10.20 -16.05 -10.78
N VAL A 209 -9.43 -14.95 -10.65
CA VAL A 209 -9.92 -13.63 -10.23
C VAL A 209 -9.91 -12.70 -11.45
N PRO A 210 -11.00 -12.01 -11.75
CA PRO A 210 -11.06 -11.06 -12.86
C PRO A 210 -10.07 -9.89 -12.68
N PHE A 211 -9.46 -9.44 -13.79
CA PHE A 211 -8.54 -8.31 -13.78
C PHE A 211 -9.22 -6.99 -13.39
N ASP A 212 -10.50 -6.83 -13.69
CA ASP A 212 -11.31 -5.68 -13.30
C ASP A 212 -11.76 -5.69 -11.81
N ASP A 213 -11.35 -6.71 -11.04
CA ASP A 213 -11.49 -6.73 -9.58
C ASP A 213 -10.32 -6.02 -8.84
N ILE A 214 -9.36 -5.45 -9.57
CA ILE A 214 -8.30 -4.64 -8.99
C ILE A 214 -8.89 -3.35 -8.39
N VAL A 215 -8.67 -3.14 -7.10
CA VAL A 215 -9.21 -1.96 -6.37
C VAL A 215 -8.16 -0.88 -6.15
N LYS A 216 -6.86 -1.23 -6.15
CA LYS A 216 -5.73 -0.29 -6.01
C LYS A 216 -4.57 -0.73 -6.88
N VAL A 217 -3.92 0.24 -7.52
CA VAL A 217 -2.66 0.07 -8.24
C VAL A 217 -1.64 1.08 -7.72
N ASN A 218 -0.46 0.61 -7.34
CA ASN A 218 0.72 1.44 -7.12
C ASN A 218 1.72 1.21 -8.25
N ILE A 219 2.16 2.30 -8.87
CA ILE A 219 3.15 2.29 -9.96
C ILE A 219 4.40 3.00 -9.46
N PHE A 220 5.52 2.31 -9.48
CA PHE A 220 6.83 2.87 -9.12
C PHE A 220 7.60 3.14 -10.41
N LEU A 221 8.11 4.36 -10.58
CA LEU A 221 8.82 4.82 -11.77
C LEU A 221 10.17 5.41 -11.40
N THR A 222 11.22 5.03 -12.13
CA THR A 222 12.55 5.61 -11.92
C THR A 222 12.73 6.98 -12.56
N ASP A 223 11.90 7.34 -13.51
CA ASP A 223 11.86 8.66 -14.14
C ASP A 223 10.40 9.12 -14.29
N LEU A 224 10.04 10.20 -13.63
CA LEU A 224 8.67 10.73 -13.70
C LEU A 224 8.30 11.27 -15.09
N ALA A 225 9.29 11.64 -15.92
CA ALA A 225 9.06 12.02 -17.31
C ALA A 225 8.43 10.89 -18.14
N ASP A 226 8.60 9.63 -17.72
CA ASP A 226 8.00 8.45 -18.34
C ASP A 226 6.52 8.24 -17.97
N ALA A 227 5.97 9.02 -17.04
CA ALA A 227 4.60 8.81 -16.53
C ALA A 227 3.57 8.83 -17.67
N GLY A 228 3.67 9.78 -18.63
CA GLY A 228 2.76 9.84 -19.77
C GLY A 228 2.80 8.59 -20.65
N ALA A 229 3.99 8.04 -20.89
CA ALA A 229 4.15 6.81 -21.66
C ALA A 229 3.58 5.58 -20.94
N VAL A 230 3.71 5.54 -19.61
CA VAL A 230 3.08 4.49 -18.78
C VAL A 230 1.56 4.66 -18.75
N ASP A 231 1.05 5.89 -18.71
CA ASP A 231 -0.39 6.20 -18.74
C ASP A 231 -1.06 5.74 -20.04
N GLU A 232 -0.39 5.89 -21.17
CA GLU A 232 -0.86 5.35 -22.45
C GLU A 232 -1.03 3.82 -22.39
N VAL A 233 -0.07 3.11 -21.81
CA VAL A 233 -0.17 1.66 -21.63
C VAL A 233 -1.26 1.31 -20.62
N TYR A 234 -1.29 1.99 -19.46
CA TYR A 234 -2.27 1.77 -18.41
C TYR A 234 -3.71 1.90 -18.92
N SER A 235 -4.00 2.90 -19.75
CA SER A 235 -5.31 3.11 -20.35
C SER A 235 -5.74 2.01 -21.33
N THR A 236 -4.82 1.14 -21.76
CA THR A 236 -5.18 -0.05 -22.57
C THR A 236 -5.61 -1.25 -21.71
N PHE A 237 -5.36 -1.20 -20.40
CA PHE A 237 -5.76 -2.24 -19.44
C PHE A 237 -6.96 -1.83 -18.60
N PHE A 238 -7.16 -0.53 -18.36
CA PHE A 238 -8.22 -0.02 -17.51
C PHE A 238 -9.06 1.07 -18.20
N PRO A 239 -10.40 0.98 -18.17
CA PRO A 239 -11.18 -0.18 -17.72
C PRO A 239 -10.97 -1.40 -18.63
N ASP A 240 -11.01 -2.62 -18.07
CA ASP A 240 -10.94 -3.82 -18.90
C ASP A 240 -12.26 -3.98 -19.68
N SER A 241 -12.23 -3.66 -20.99
CA SER A 241 -13.37 -3.75 -21.88
C SER A 241 -13.71 -5.20 -22.30
N GLY A 242 -12.89 -6.18 -21.90
CA GLY A 242 -13.07 -7.59 -22.26
C GLY A 242 -14.16 -8.30 -21.46
N ILE A 243 -14.59 -7.71 -20.34
CA ILE A 243 -15.60 -8.28 -19.46
C ILE A 243 -16.82 -7.36 -19.44
N ALA A 244 -17.96 -7.88 -19.87
CA ALA A 244 -19.23 -7.14 -19.91
C ALA A 244 -19.82 -6.92 -18.51
N ARG A 245 -19.08 -6.25 -17.64
CA ARG A 245 -19.64 -5.73 -16.38
C ARG A 245 -20.30 -4.38 -16.61
N THR A 246 -21.40 -4.16 -15.92
CA THR A 246 -22.26 -2.97 -16.04
C THR A 246 -21.60 -1.69 -15.54
N LEU A 247 -20.42 -1.75 -14.90
CA LEU A 247 -19.68 -0.62 -14.39
C LEU A 247 -18.18 -0.84 -14.63
N GLY A 248 -17.69 -0.36 -15.78
CA GLY A 248 -16.25 -0.18 -15.96
C GLY A 248 -15.76 0.94 -15.04
N TYR A 249 -14.79 0.66 -14.18
CA TYR A 249 -14.11 1.68 -13.36
C TYR A 249 -12.60 1.56 -13.53
N VAL A 250 -11.90 2.62 -13.17
CA VAL A 250 -10.44 2.64 -13.08
C VAL A 250 -10.07 2.52 -11.60
N PRO A 251 -9.14 1.64 -11.21
CA PRO A 251 -8.77 1.47 -9.80
C PRO A 251 -8.30 2.79 -9.15
N ALA A 252 -8.32 2.84 -7.81
CA ALA A 252 -7.56 3.85 -7.09
C ALA A 252 -6.07 3.69 -7.43
N ARG A 253 -5.33 4.79 -7.59
CA ARG A 253 -3.96 4.76 -8.13
C ARG A 253 -3.02 5.71 -7.39
N THR A 254 -1.78 5.27 -7.21
CA THR A 254 -0.67 6.11 -6.78
C THR A 254 0.52 5.87 -7.70
N VAL A 255 1.12 6.92 -8.24
CA VAL A 255 2.38 6.87 -8.99
C VAL A 255 3.47 7.43 -8.08
N VAL A 256 4.48 6.62 -7.80
CA VAL A 256 5.55 6.92 -6.86
C VAL A 256 6.88 6.98 -7.60
N PRO A 257 7.57 8.12 -7.58
CA PRO A 257 8.94 8.19 -8.06
C PRO A 257 9.86 7.30 -7.21
N ALA A 258 10.66 6.49 -7.89
CA ALA A 258 11.63 5.59 -7.27
C ALA A 258 13.05 5.99 -7.69
N SER A 259 14.00 6.02 -6.75
CA SER A 259 15.40 6.27 -7.09
C SER A 259 16.06 5.05 -7.75
N TRP A 260 15.48 3.87 -7.55
CA TRP A 260 15.96 2.59 -8.05
C TRP A 260 14.85 1.54 -7.97
N LEU A 261 14.88 0.60 -8.89
CA LEU A 261 14.02 -0.60 -8.87
C LEU A 261 14.87 -1.87 -9.10
N PRO A 262 14.45 -3.02 -8.55
CA PRO A 262 15.19 -4.27 -8.71
C PRO A 262 15.45 -4.63 -10.18
N ARG A 263 16.59 -5.27 -10.43
CA ARG A 263 17.03 -5.70 -11.77
C ARG A 263 17.27 -4.55 -12.76
N GLY A 264 17.26 -3.28 -12.31
CA GLY A 264 17.37 -2.11 -13.19
C GLY A 264 16.11 -1.83 -14.01
N ALA A 265 14.96 -2.24 -13.52
CA ALA A 265 13.68 -1.91 -14.14
C ALA A 265 13.40 -0.41 -14.09
N SER A 266 12.72 0.12 -15.11
CA SER A 266 12.24 1.52 -15.12
C SER A 266 10.87 1.66 -14.47
N VAL A 267 10.11 0.58 -14.38
CA VAL A 267 8.76 0.56 -13.80
C VAL A 267 8.52 -0.73 -13.06
N GLN A 268 7.75 -0.64 -11.97
CA GLN A 268 7.24 -1.77 -11.19
C GLN A 268 5.77 -1.50 -10.83
N VAL A 269 4.93 -2.54 -10.82
CA VAL A 269 3.49 -2.40 -10.56
C VAL A 269 3.05 -3.36 -9.46
N GLU A 270 2.45 -2.80 -8.41
CA GLU A 270 1.80 -3.52 -7.31
C GLU A 270 0.27 -3.38 -7.42
N ALA A 271 -0.47 -4.42 -7.08
CA ALA A 271 -1.93 -4.38 -7.08
C ALA A 271 -2.52 -4.95 -5.78
N VAL A 272 -3.66 -4.37 -5.37
CA VAL A 272 -4.57 -4.93 -4.38
C VAL A 272 -5.88 -5.25 -5.10
N VAL A 273 -6.37 -6.46 -4.88
CA VAL A 273 -7.47 -7.02 -5.67
C VAL A 273 -8.56 -7.52 -4.72
N SER A 274 -9.80 -7.32 -5.09
CA SER A 274 -10.91 -7.92 -4.36
C SER A 274 -10.91 -9.45 -4.54
N HIS A 275 -11.37 -10.16 -3.54
CA HIS A 275 -11.52 -11.61 -3.56
C HIS A 275 -12.92 -11.93 -3.02
N GLY A 276 -13.92 -11.89 -3.87
CA GLY A 276 -15.33 -11.89 -3.51
C GLY A 276 -15.76 -13.02 -2.56
N ASP A 277 -15.21 -14.23 -2.78
CA ASP A 277 -15.59 -15.42 -2.00
C ASP A 277 -14.99 -15.45 -0.58
N GLY A 278 -14.00 -14.58 -0.30
CA GLY A 278 -13.22 -14.68 0.94
C GLY A 278 -12.35 -15.93 1.01
N THR A 279 -11.55 -16.04 2.09
CA THR A 279 -10.78 -17.24 2.39
C THR A 279 -11.46 -18.07 3.48
N PRO A 280 -11.29 -19.42 3.51
CA PRO A 280 -11.91 -20.24 4.55
C PRO A 280 -11.54 -19.76 5.97
N PRO A 281 -12.43 -19.90 6.97
CA PRO A 281 -13.73 -20.57 6.93
C PRO A 281 -14.90 -19.63 6.63
N GLN A 282 -14.66 -18.46 6.06
CA GLN A 282 -15.76 -17.59 5.63
C GLN A 282 -16.70 -18.39 4.71
N ALA A 283 -18.01 -18.18 4.86
CA ALA A 283 -18.96 -18.78 3.95
C ALA A 283 -18.58 -18.40 2.52
N VAL A 284 -18.62 -19.36 1.62
CA VAL A 284 -18.45 -19.11 0.19
C VAL A 284 -19.59 -18.18 -0.21
N GLU A 285 -19.28 -16.88 -0.24
CA GLU A 285 -20.13 -15.92 -0.93
C GLU A 285 -19.83 -16.09 -2.40
N ASP A 286 -20.89 -16.08 -3.21
CA ASP A 286 -20.72 -16.08 -4.66
C ASP A 286 -19.66 -15.04 -5.02
N ARG A 287 -18.73 -15.33 -5.94
CA ARG A 287 -17.65 -14.42 -6.38
C ARG A 287 -18.12 -13.02 -6.74
N HIS A 288 -19.38 -12.90 -7.08
CA HIS A 288 -20.08 -11.63 -7.32
C HIS A 288 -20.88 -11.16 -6.10
N GLY A 289 -20.66 -11.78 -4.93
CA GLY A 289 -21.44 -11.52 -3.71
C GLY A 289 -21.22 -10.13 -3.13
N LEU A 290 -20.04 -9.52 -3.29
CA LEU A 290 -19.76 -8.16 -2.85
C LEU A 290 -19.54 -7.22 -4.03
N VAL A 291 -20.12 -6.03 -3.95
CA VAL A 291 -20.00 -5.00 -4.99
C VAL A 291 -18.74 -4.16 -4.77
N ILE A 292 -17.94 -3.96 -5.82
CA ILE A 292 -16.91 -2.90 -5.83
C ILE A 292 -17.63 -1.56 -6.05
N ARG A 293 -17.35 -0.58 -5.19
CA ARG A 293 -17.94 0.77 -5.24
C ARG A 293 -16.88 1.83 -5.52
N PRO A 294 -16.70 2.22 -6.79
CA PRO A 294 -15.88 3.38 -7.12
C PRO A 294 -16.67 4.67 -6.84
N ASN A 295 -15.98 5.71 -6.33
CA ASN A 295 -16.58 7.01 -6.14
C ASN A 295 -15.60 8.15 -6.45
N ASN A 296 -16.12 9.22 -7.04
CA ASN A 296 -15.45 10.48 -7.29
C ASN A 296 -16.30 11.64 -6.81
N THR A 297 -15.67 12.67 -6.24
CA THR A 297 -16.31 13.93 -5.86
C THR A 297 -15.69 15.09 -6.65
N ASP A 298 -16.47 16.14 -6.91
CA ASP A 298 -15.97 17.39 -7.50
C ASP A 298 -15.24 18.29 -6.46
N ALA A 299 -15.28 17.91 -5.18
CA ALA A 299 -14.60 18.64 -4.12
C ALA A 299 -13.08 18.37 -4.05
N ALA A 300 -12.57 17.44 -4.86
CA ALA A 300 -11.15 17.17 -5.01
C ALA A 300 -10.80 16.97 -6.50
N PRO A 301 -9.53 17.19 -6.92
CA PRO A 301 -9.12 17.02 -8.30
C PRO A 301 -9.40 15.60 -8.81
N ARG A 302 -9.91 15.51 -10.05
CA ARG A 302 -10.23 14.23 -10.72
C ARG A 302 -9.17 13.87 -11.75
N SER A 303 -9.01 12.57 -11.99
CA SER A 303 -8.20 12.02 -13.06
C SER A 303 -9.03 11.01 -13.88
N ALA A 304 -8.80 10.97 -15.18
CA ALA A 304 -9.36 9.91 -16.04
C ALA A 304 -8.65 8.56 -15.82
N LEU A 305 -7.49 8.57 -15.15
CA LEU A 305 -6.62 7.40 -14.94
C LEU A 305 -6.73 6.81 -13.54
N SER A 306 -7.60 7.35 -12.70
CA SER A 306 -7.83 6.83 -11.35
C SER A 306 -9.19 7.25 -10.81
N THR A 307 -9.79 6.38 -10.00
CA THR A 307 -10.92 6.73 -9.16
C THR A 307 -10.43 7.21 -7.81
N GLN A 308 -10.99 8.31 -7.28
CA GLN A 308 -10.51 8.90 -6.01
C GLN A 308 -10.62 7.92 -4.84
N THR A 309 -11.69 7.14 -4.76
CA THR A 309 -11.85 6.07 -3.78
C THR A 309 -12.56 4.86 -4.38
N VAL A 310 -12.06 3.67 -4.04
CA VAL A 310 -12.65 2.39 -4.44
C VAL A 310 -12.87 1.53 -3.21
N ALA A 311 -14.15 1.33 -2.87
CA ALA A 311 -14.58 0.49 -1.77
C ALA A 311 -14.82 -0.95 -2.21
N PHE A 312 -14.37 -1.88 -1.40
CA PHE A 312 -14.75 -3.29 -1.46
C PHE A 312 -14.75 -3.87 -0.05
N SER A 313 -15.80 -4.63 0.32
CA SER A 313 -15.93 -5.18 1.66
C SER A 313 -15.70 -4.08 2.73
N HIS A 314 -14.76 -4.29 3.63
CA HIS A 314 -14.53 -3.44 4.80
C HIS A 314 -13.48 -2.33 4.59
N TYR A 315 -13.03 -2.07 3.36
CA TYR A 315 -12.04 -1.02 3.10
C TYR A 315 -12.36 -0.18 1.88
N ASN A 316 -11.92 1.07 1.93
CA ASN A 316 -11.79 1.98 0.79
C ASN A 316 -10.31 2.22 0.50
N ASN A 317 -9.91 2.03 -0.74
CA ASN A 317 -8.59 2.39 -1.22
C ASN A 317 -8.63 3.77 -1.85
N LEU A 318 -7.76 4.67 -1.42
CA LEU A 318 -7.73 6.06 -1.87
C LEU A 318 -6.62 6.28 -2.90
N SER A 319 -6.91 7.04 -3.94
CA SER A 319 -5.90 7.56 -4.86
C SER A 319 -5.07 8.64 -4.20
N ALA A 320 -3.81 8.76 -4.62
CA ALA A 320 -2.95 9.84 -4.14
C ALA A 320 -3.53 11.21 -4.49
N GLN A 321 -3.47 12.11 -3.50
CA GLN A 321 -3.83 13.51 -3.65
C GLN A 321 -2.56 14.35 -3.75
N LEU A 322 -2.56 15.26 -4.72
CA LEU A 322 -1.55 16.28 -4.92
C LEU A 322 -2.10 17.64 -4.48
N PRO A 323 -1.26 18.58 -4.04
CA PRO A 323 -1.70 19.90 -3.61
C PRO A 323 -1.93 20.83 -4.82
N MET A 324 -2.73 20.35 -5.78
CA MET A 324 -3.11 21.09 -6.98
C MET A 324 -4.55 21.61 -6.84
N ASP A 325 -4.81 22.81 -7.31
CA ASP A 325 -6.18 23.27 -7.45
C ASP A 325 -6.91 22.53 -8.60
N VAL A 326 -8.21 22.78 -8.75
CA VAL A 326 -9.03 22.17 -9.81
C VAL A 326 -8.61 22.59 -11.23
N ALA A 327 -7.81 23.63 -11.37
CA ALA A 327 -7.24 24.07 -12.62
C ALA A 327 -5.87 23.42 -12.91
N GLY A 328 -5.35 22.62 -11.98
CA GLY A 328 -4.07 21.93 -12.08
C GLY A 328 -2.87 22.79 -11.67
N SER A 329 -3.12 23.93 -10.99
CA SER A 329 -2.05 24.78 -10.48
C SER A 329 -1.66 24.37 -9.07
N LEU A 330 -0.34 24.37 -8.79
CA LEU A 330 0.17 24.08 -7.45
C LEU A 330 -0.29 25.16 -6.48
N VAL A 331 -0.81 24.76 -5.31
CA VAL A 331 -1.19 25.71 -4.25
C VAL A 331 0.03 26.43 -3.71
N GLU A 332 -0.12 27.73 -3.43
CA GLU A 332 0.95 28.55 -2.86
C GLU A 332 1.24 28.14 -1.41
N GLY A 333 2.48 28.35 -0.99
CA GLY A 333 2.98 28.01 0.32
C GLY A 333 3.95 26.83 0.29
N GLY A 334 4.59 26.56 1.43
CA GLY A 334 5.56 25.46 1.57
C GLY A 334 4.88 24.12 1.83
N ALA A 335 5.67 23.13 2.23
CA ALA A 335 5.22 21.75 2.46
C ALA A 335 4.08 21.63 3.49
N GLU A 336 4.02 22.53 4.48
CA GLU A 336 2.91 22.58 5.46
C GLU A 336 1.56 22.87 4.77
N ALA A 337 1.50 23.92 3.96
CA ALA A 337 0.29 24.29 3.23
C ALA A 337 -0.09 23.23 2.19
N GLN A 338 0.91 22.64 1.52
CA GLN A 338 0.69 21.56 0.56
C GLN A 338 0.17 20.28 1.23
N ALA A 339 0.70 19.91 2.40
CA ALA A 339 0.20 18.79 3.18
C ALA A 339 -1.24 19.02 3.65
N ALA A 340 -1.54 20.21 4.16
CA ALA A 340 -2.91 20.59 4.54
C ALA A 340 -3.86 20.49 3.35
N GLN A 341 -3.47 20.92 2.15
CA GLN A 341 -4.31 20.81 0.96
C GLN A 341 -4.57 19.35 0.55
N CYS A 342 -3.52 18.51 0.56
CA CYS A 342 -3.70 17.06 0.30
C CYS A 342 -4.66 16.42 1.29
N LEU A 343 -4.53 16.74 2.58
CA LEU A 343 -5.40 16.22 3.63
C LEU A 343 -6.83 16.75 3.51
N THR A 344 -7.03 18.03 3.14
CA THR A 344 -8.34 18.59 2.83
C THR A 344 -9.01 17.84 1.67
N TYR A 345 -8.27 17.46 0.63
CA TYR A 345 -8.83 16.66 -0.47
C TYR A 345 -9.18 15.24 -0.03
N LEU A 346 -8.32 14.60 0.78
CA LEU A 346 -8.65 13.29 1.36
C LEU A 346 -9.92 13.38 2.22
N GLU A 347 -10.05 14.41 3.06
CA GLU A 347 -11.26 14.67 3.85
C GLU A 347 -12.50 14.80 2.97
N ALA A 348 -12.45 15.65 1.93
CA ALA A 348 -13.55 15.81 0.99
C ALA A 348 -13.92 14.51 0.26
N VAL A 349 -12.94 13.68 -0.09
CA VAL A 349 -13.15 12.38 -0.73
C VAL A 349 -13.84 11.41 0.24
N VAL A 350 -13.37 11.30 1.50
CA VAL A 350 -13.98 10.37 2.46
C VAL A 350 -15.36 10.84 2.94
N GLU A 351 -15.59 12.16 3.10
CA GLU A 351 -16.90 12.73 3.41
C GLU A 351 -17.92 12.47 2.30
N SER A 352 -17.49 12.47 1.03
CA SER A 352 -18.37 12.21 -0.11
C SER A 352 -19.00 10.81 -0.11
N ILE A 353 -18.44 9.90 0.67
CA ILE A 353 -18.91 8.52 0.85
C ILE A 353 -19.47 8.27 2.25
N GLY A 354 -19.66 9.33 3.06
CA GLY A 354 -20.28 9.26 4.38
C GLY A 354 -19.34 8.87 5.52
N HIS A 355 -18.03 8.96 5.32
CA HIS A 355 -17.00 8.69 6.31
C HIS A 355 -16.31 9.97 6.79
N SER A 356 -15.35 9.81 7.70
CA SER A 356 -14.48 10.87 8.19
C SER A 356 -13.01 10.43 8.23
N LEU A 357 -12.08 11.36 8.42
CA LEU A 357 -10.67 11.04 8.61
C LEU A 357 -10.40 10.17 9.86
N ALA A 358 -11.31 10.13 10.83
CA ALA A 358 -11.22 9.24 11.99
C ALA A 358 -11.31 7.75 11.60
N ASP A 359 -11.84 7.45 10.40
CA ASP A 359 -11.95 6.09 9.87
C ASP A 359 -10.69 5.65 9.10
N MET A 360 -9.68 6.52 8.96
CA MET A 360 -8.43 6.19 8.29
C MET A 360 -7.62 5.15 9.07
N VAL A 361 -7.21 4.09 8.39
CA VAL A 361 -6.36 3.03 8.96
C VAL A 361 -4.90 3.18 8.56
N LYS A 362 -4.63 3.78 7.39
CA LYS A 362 -3.28 4.00 6.87
C LYS A 362 -3.19 5.31 6.12
N VAL A 363 -2.09 6.04 6.33
CA VAL A 363 -1.72 7.23 5.53
C VAL A 363 -0.29 7.07 5.04
N ASN A 364 -0.06 7.32 3.76
CA ASN A 364 1.24 7.29 3.11
C ASN A 364 1.57 8.72 2.65
N ILE A 365 2.75 9.20 3.05
CA ILE A 365 3.24 10.55 2.76
C ILE A 365 4.53 10.45 1.96
N TYR A 366 4.58 11.16 0.86
CA TYR A 366 5.73 11.28 -0.02
C TYR A 366 6.19 12.73 -0.01
N LEU A 367 7.47 12.97 0.29
CA LEU A 367 8.08 14.29 0.42
C LEU A 367 9.28 14.43 -0.51
N THR A 368 9.43 15.58 -1.16
CA THR A 368 10.64 15.85 -1.95
C THR A 368 11.82 16.29 -1.09
N ASP A 369 11.55 16.83 0.11
CA ASP A 369 12.57 17.17 1.10
C ASP A 369 12.11 16.72 2.51
N LEU A 370 12.85 15.81 3.13
CA LEU A 370 12.57 15.36 4.50
C LEU A 370 12.85 16.42 5.57
N ALA A 371 13.57 17.51 5.24
CA ALA A 371 13.70 18.66 6.15
C ALA A 371 12.35 19.33 6.45
N ASP A 372 11.38 19.15 5.56
CA ASP A 372 10.01 19.66 5.70
C ASP A 372 9.11 18.76 6.60
N LEU A 373 9.60 17.62 7.07
CA LEU A 373 8.78 16.64 7.79
C LEU A 373 8.11 17.23 9.04
N ASP A 374 8.79 18.11 9.78
CA ASP A 374 8.20 18.76 10.96
C ASP A 374 7.05 19.71 10.56
N ALA A 375 7.17 20.40 9.44
CA ALA A 375 6.11 21.25 8.91
C ALA A 375 4.88 20.41 8.49
N VAL A 376 5.12 19.31 7.80
CA VAL A 376 4.07 18.33 7.44
C VAL A 376 3.44 17.70 8.68
N ASN A 377 4.21 17.38 9.72
CA ASN A 377 3.69 16.85 10.97
C ASN A 377 2.77 17.84 11.69
N ARG A 378 3.03 19.16 11.63
CA ARG A 378 2.10 20.17 12.19
C ARG A 378 0.77 20.15 11.47
N ALA A 379 0.75 20.23 10.15
CA ALA A 379 -0.46 20.12 9.36
C ALA A 379 -1.21 18.80 9.66
N TYR A 380 -0.49 17.69 9.64
CA TYR A 380 -1.05 16.35 9.89
C TYR A 380 -1.75 16.26 11.25
N ALA A 381 -1.18 16.83 12.30
CA ALA A 381 -1.75 16.80 13.66
C ALA A 381 -3.07 17.55 13.77
N GLU A 382 -3.33 18.53 12.93
CA GLU A 382 -4.61 19.25 12.89
C GLU A 382 -5.74 18.37 12.36
N PHE A 383 -5.45 17.51 11.38
CA PHE A 383 -6.44 16.60 10.78
C PHE A 383 -6.63 15.31 11.59
N PHE A 384 -5.65 14.90 12.38
CA PHE A 384 -5.68 13.66 13.18
C PHE A 384 -5.44 13.91 14.68
N PRO A 385 -6.29 14.70 15.37
CA PRO A 385 -6.01 15.13 16.75
C PRO A 385 -6.15 14.04 17.81
N GLY A 386 -6.89 12.96 17.53
CA GLY A 386 -7.27 12.01 18.60
C GLY A 386 -7.14 10.53 18.29
N GLY A 387 -6.96 10.16 17.06
CA GLY A 387 -6.77 8.76 16.64
C GLY A 387 -5.90 8.76 15.40
N VAL A 388 -4.74 8.20 15.52
CA VAL A 388 -3.74 8.36 14.47
C VAL A 388 -3.66 7.09 13.67
N PRO A 389 -3.88 7.14 12.34
CA PRO A 389 -3.70 5.98 11.48
C PRO A 389 -2.24 5.50 11.51
N ALA A 390 -2.02 4.27 11.09
CA ALA A 390 -0.68 3.81 10.75
C ALA A 390 -0.12 4.69 9.62
N ARG A 391 1.19 4.98 9.64
CA ARG A 391 1.80 5.95 8.73
C ARG A 391 3.08 5.45 8.10
N ARG A 392 3.30 5.87 6.86
CA ARG A 392 4.57 5.79 6.16
C ARG A 392 4.98 7.17 5.67
N VAL A 393 6.26 7.50 5.81
CA VAL A 393 6.87 8.70 5.21
C VAL A 393 8.13 8.28 4.46
N VAL A 394 8.24 8.68 3.20
CA VAL A 394 9.43 8.45 2.37
C VAL A 394 9.81 9.72 1.62
N GLY A 395 11.11 9.94 1.44
CA GLY A 395 11.65 10.99 0.59
C GLY A 395 11.74 10.52 -0.85
N VAL A 396 11.22 11.31 -1.79
CA VAL A 396 11.25 11.05 -3.24
C VAL A 396 12.01 12.16 -3.94
N SER A 397 12.56 11.88 -5.15
CA SER A 397 13.35 12.87 -5.89
C SER A 397 12.50 14.04 -6.42
N GLU A 398 11.26 13.77 -6.76
CA GLU A 398 10.33 14.72 -7.36
C GLU A 398 8.89 14.23 -7.18
N LEU A 399 7.92 15.12 -7.42
CA LEU A 399 6.50 14.80 -7.47
C LEU A 399 5.83 15.52 -8.66
N PRO A 400 4.70 15.00 -9.18
CA PRO A 400 4.02 15.62 -10.30
C PRO A 400 3.71 17.10 -10.06
N GLY A 401 3.89 17.92 -11.10
CA GLY A 401 3.60 19.36 -11.06
C GLY A 401 4.51 20.18 -10.15
N GLY A 402 5.65 19.64 -9.70
CA GLY A 402 6.57 20.31 -8.78
C GLY A 402 6.06 20.37 -7.34
N ALA A 403 5.14 19.50 -6.97
CA ALA A 403 4.65 19.38 -5.60
C ALA A 403 5.78 18.96 -4.64
N SER A 404 5.73 19.45 -3.41
CA SER A 404 6.63 19.02 -2.33
C SER A 404 6.04 17.85 -1.54
N VAL A 405 4.71 17.66 -1.59
CA VAL A 405 3.98 16.66 -0.82
C VAL A 405 2.97 15.94 -1.70
N MET A 406 2.84 14.63 -1.52
CA MET A 406 1.75 13.80 -2.03
C MET A 406 1.28 12.86 -0.92
N ILE A 407 -0.03 12.64 -0.81
CA ILE A 407 -0.59 11.79 0.26
C ILE A 407 -1.65 10.85 -0.32
N ASP A 408 -1.57 9.57 0.06
CA ASP A 408 -2.65 8.58 -0.15
C ASP A 408 -2.97 7.82 1.14
N GLY A 409 -3.93 6.92 1.10
CA GLY A 409 -4.25 6.13 2.27
C GLY A 409 -5.27 5.03 2.04
N VAL A 410 -5.61 4.38 3.15
CA VAL A 410 -6.65 3.36 3.24
C VAL A 410 -7.61 3.74 4.36
N LEU A 411 -8.89 3.65 4.07
CA LEU A 411 -9.98 3.98 4.98
C LEU A 411 -10.76 2.72 5.34
N SER A 412 -11.20 2.60 6.57
CA SER A 412 -12.15 1.58 6.98
C SER A 412 -13.53 1.82 6.34
N ASN A 413 -14.30 0.76 6.16
CA ASN A 413 -15.67 0.79 5.66
C ASN A 413 -16.53 -0.09 6.57
N ALA A 414 -17.02 0.50 7.66
CA ALA A 414 -17.70 -0.21 8.75
C ALA A 414 -18.97 -0.95 8.29
N GLU A 415 -19.69 -0.36 7.36
CA GLU A 415 -20.93 -0.92 6.79
C GLU A 415 -20.63 -2.05 5.78
N GLY A 416 -19.38 -2.13 5.30
CA GLY A 416 -19.01 -2.99 4.19
C GLY A 416 -19.66 -2.58 2.86
N THR A 417 -19.30 -3.24 1.78
CA THR A 417 -20.04 -3.12 0.52
C THR A 417 -21.16 -4.17 0.48
N PRO A 418 -22.33 -3.83 -0.07
CA PRO A 418 -23.47 -4.76 -0.08
C PRO A 418 -23.20 -5.94 -1.03
N PRO A 419 -23.91 -7.06 -0.84
CA PRO A 419 -23.91 -8.14 -1.81
C PRO A 419 -24.52 -7.69 -3.15
N VAL A 420 -24.10 -8.34 -4.23
CA VAL A 420 -24.76 -8.22 -5.54
C VAL A 420 -26.18 -8.79 -5.40
N ARG A 421 -27.16 -8.03 -5.86
CA ARG A 421 -28.57 -8.45 -5.90
C ARG A 421 -28.91 -9.08 -7.23
#